data_2e7f6435b21d2336c082c4d3ccc6ced5
#
_entry.id   2e7f6435b21d2336c082c4d3ccc6ced5
#
_cell.length_a   1.000
_cell.length_b   1.000
_cell.length_c   1.000
_cell.angle_alpha   90.00
_cell.angle_beta   90.00
_cell.angle_gamma   90.00
#
_symmetry.space_group_name_H-M   'P 1'
#
loop_
_entity.id
_entity.type
_entity.pdbx_description
1 polymer ?
#
loop_
_entity_poly.entity_id
_entity_poly.type
_entity_poly.pdbx_seq_one_letter_code
_entity_poly.pdbx_strand_id
1 'polypeptide(L)'
;MVAGSRRSGRARRVSAQSETPEGAYFDEWMVRAERECPLRMPDTPRIGRSSPRVRTAPLKPLTPETSLGYSAIEFSHDVLGIPLLPWQQETLIRALELDCTGRRFRFKTIVLLVARQNGKSTLAQVLCLWAMYVLGVRMTLGTAQDLDIAEEIWGGCVDIAESIPDLAGLIRNVVKVNGKKSLELETGERYKVKASNRKAGRGLSADLVVLDELREHTNWDSWGAVTKTTMARARAQIWCLSNAGDDASVVLMSLRKKAHRALGDPDGINADETDLTGVGDGSLGIFEYSAAPGRATTDRDGWAEANPSLGYTVEEASLEAAEATDPEPVFRTECMCQWVDVMAVGPFPEGA
;
A
#
# COMPACT_ATOMS: atom_id res chain seq x y z
N MET A 1 18.26 -67.49 -6.36
CA MET A 1 17.43 -67.73 -7.57
C MET A 1 16.09 -67.14 -7.37
N VAL A 2 15.60 -66.51 -8.43
CA VAL A 2 14.31 -65.96 -8.72
C VAL A 2 14.16 -64.45 -8.40
N ALA A 3 14.35 -63.76 -9.38
CA ALA A 3 13.90 -62.59 -10.09
C ALA A 3 12.40 -62.27 -9.91
N GLY A 4 12.08 -61.00 -9.75
CA GLY A 4 10.70 -60.57 -9.76
C GLY A 4 10.53 -59.07 -9.86
N SER A 5 10.43 -58.62 -11.04
CA SER A 5 9.50 -57.63 -11.61
C SER A 5 9.26 -56.29 -10.89
N ARG A 6 9.92 -55.24 -11.41
CA ARG A 6 9.53 -53.83 -11.29
C ARG A 6 8.23 -53.60 -12.09
N ARG A 7 7.19 -53.10 -11.41
CA ARG A 7 6.03 -52.45 -12.06
C ARG A 7 6.14 -50.96 -11.94
N SER A 8 6.39 -50.29 -13.05
CA SER A 8 6.28 -48.86 -13.24
C SER A 8 4.82 -48.44 -13.22
N GLY A 9 4.41 -47.72 -12.19
CA GLY A 9 3.10 -47.02 -12.15
C GLY A 9 3.19 -45.72 -12.91
N ARG A 10 2.68 -45.69 -14.13
CA ARG A 10 2.44 -44.49 -14.93
C ARG A 10 1.34 -43.66 -14.24
N ALA A 11 1.65 -42.50 -13.74
CA ALA A 11 0.67 -41.50 -13.32
C ALA A 11 -0.16 -41.10 -14.56
N ARG A 12 -1.45 -41.40 -14.53
CA ARG A 12 -2.42 -40.86 -15.49
C ARG A 12 -2.62 -39.38 -15.22
N ARG A 13 -2.20 -38.54 -16.16
CA ARG A 13 -2.70 -37.15 -16.24
C ARG A 13 -4.20 -37.23 -16.52
N VAL A 14 -4.99 -36.70 -15.59
CA VAL A 14 -6.40 -36.41 -15.84
C VAL A 14 -6.44 -35.05 -16.53
N SER A 15 -6.48 -35.09 -17.85
CA SER A 15 -6.89 -33.97 -18.69
C SER A 15 -8.33 -34.25 -19.12
N ALA A 16 -9.26 -33.59 -18.46
CA ALA A 16 -10.62 -33.46 -18.97
C ALA A 16 -11.12 -32.06 -18.55
N GLN A 17 -10.66 -31.05 -19.27
CA GLN A 17 -11.44 -29.83 -19.42
C GLN A 17 -12.52 -30.16 -20.44
N SER A 18 -13.78 -30.08 -20.02
CA SER A 18 -14.93 -30.11 -20.92
C SER A 18 -14.91 -28.79 -21.70
N GLU A 19 -14.43 -28.82 -22.94
CA GLU A 19 -14.58 -27.75 -23.90
C GLU A 19 -16.08 -27.58 -24.15
N THR A 20 -16.67 -26.53 -23.58
CA THR A 20 -17.99 -26.08 -24.01
C THR A 20 -17.84 -25.38 -25.36
N PRO A 21 -18.80 -25.51 -26.29
CA PRO A 21 -18.74 -24.83 -27.60
C PRO A 21 -18.55 -23.29 -27.48
N GLU A 22 -19.00 -22.69 -26.38
CA GLU A 22 -18.84 -21.27 -26.07
C GLU A 22 -17.39 -20.90 -25.75
N GLY A 23 -16.64 -21.77 -25.08
CA GLY A 23 -15.22 -21.52 -24.78
C GLY A 23 -14.35 -21.53 -26.04
N ALA A 24 -14.59 -22.48 -26.94
CA ALA A 24 -13.86 -22.56 -28.22
C ALA A 24 -14.14 -21.34 -29.12
N TYR A 25 -15.39 -20.84 -29.14
CA TYR A 25 -15.75 -19.65 -29.91
C TYR A 25 -15.08 -18.39 -29.36
N PHE A 26 -14.99 -18.26 -28.04
CA PHE A 26 -14.32 -17.14 -27.37
C PHE A 26 -12.83 -17.13 -27.66
N ASP A 27 -12.18 -18.29 -27.61
CA ASP A 27 -10.74 -18.43 -27.89
C ASP A 27 -10.42 -18.13 -29.36
N GLU A 28 -11.24 -18.59 -30.32
CA GLU A 28 -11.10 -18.23 -31.73
C GLU A 28 -11.30 -16.72 -31.98
N TRP A 29 -12.29 -16.13 -31.30
CA TRP A 29 -12.53 -14.68 -31.38
C TRP A 29 -11.37 -13.88 -30.81
N MET A 30 -10.81 -14.29 -29.68
CA MET A 30 -9.64 -13.63 -29.06
C MET A 30 -8.43 -13.67 -29.98
N VAL A 31 -8.10 -14.83 -30.55
CA VAL A 31 -6.98 -15.00 -31.49
C VAL A 31 -7.17 -14.15 -32.76
N ARG A 32 -8.41 -14.01 -33.23
CA ARG A 32 -8.73 -13.15 -34.36
C ARG A 32 -8.64 -11.68 -34.01
N ALA A 33 -9.16 -11.28 -32.84
CA ALA A 33 -9.09 -9.90 -32.33
C ALA A 33 -7.64 -9.45 -32.17
N GLU A 34 -6.75 -10.29 -31.64
CA GLU A 34 -5.32 -10.00 -31.52
C GLU A 34 -4.63 -9.77 -32.87
N ARG A 35 -5.05 -10.50 -33.93
CA ARG A 35 -4.49 -10.35 -35.28
C ARG A 35 -4.99 -9.12 -36.01
N GLU A 36 -6.22 -8.72 -35.75
CA GLU A 36 -6.92 -7.61 -36.46
C GLU A 36 -6.89 -6.30 -35.65
N CYS A 37 -6.40 -6.31 -34.40
CA CYS A 37 -6.33 -5.13 -33.55
C CYS A 37 -5.20 -4.19 -34.03
N PRO A 38 -5.52 -2.95 -34.39
CA PRO A 38 -4.51 -1.98 -34.81
C PRO A 38 -3.68 -1.43 -33.64
N LEU A 39 -4.06 -1.77 -32.40
CA LEU A 39 -3.32 -1.40 -31.17
C LEU A 39 -2.11 -2.33 -31.06
N ARG A 40 -0.97 -1.86 -31.53
CA ARG A 40 0.30 -2.56 -31.43
C ARG A 40 0.70 -2.60 -29.94
N MET A 41 0.50 -3.75 -29.30
CA MET A 41 1.08 -3.98 -27.98
C MET A 41 2.60 -3.80 -28.08
N PRO A 42 3.23 -3.06 -27.19
CA PRO A 42 4.69 -2.93 -27.18
C PRO A 42 5.32 -4.33 -27.07
N ASP A 43 6.35 -4.60 -27.85
CA ASP A 43 7.05 -5.91 -27.90
C ASP A 43 7.63 -6.35 -26.54
N THR A 44 7.68 -5.44 -25.58
CA THR A 44 8.06 -5.68 -24.17
C THR A 44 7.15 -4.87 -23.26
N PRO A 45 6.37 -5.52 -22.37
CA PRO A 45 5.51 -4.79 -21.43
C PRO A 45 6.37 -3.92 -20.52
N ARG A 46 5.95 -2.67 -20.31
CA ARG A 46 6.59 -1.76 -19.38
C ARG A 46 6.35 -2.22 -17.96
N ILE A 47 7.40 -2.23 -17.15
CA ILE A 47 7.35 -2.63 -15.73
C ILE A 47 7.46 -1.42 -14.85
N GLY A 48 6.61 -1.34 -13.82
CA GLY A 48 6.62 -0.30 -12.82
C GLY A 48 7.90 -0.29 -11.99
N ARG A 49 8.31 0.90 -11.52
CA ARG A 49 9.52 1.03 -10.72
C ARG A 49 9.29 0.49 -9.31
N SER A 50 10.10 -0.48 -8.90
CA SER A 50 10.01 -1.07 -7.55
C SER A 50 10.48 -0.13 -6.44
N SER A 51 11.39 0.81 -6.74
CA SER A 51 11.88 1.78 -5.77
C SER A 51 11.11 3.10 -5.84
N PRO A 52 10.69 3.67 -4.70
CA PRO A 52 10.00 4.96 -4.68
C PRO A 52 10.91 6.09 -5.16
N ARG A 53 10.35 7.04 -5.91
CA ARG A 53 11.08 8.17 -6.46
C ARG A 53 11.61 9.10 -5.36
N VAL A 54 10.77 9.42 -4.38
CA VAL A 54 11.17 10.16 -3.19
C VAL A 54 11.13 9.20 -2.00
N ARG A 55 12.25 9.10 -1.31
CA ARG A 55 12.36 8.17 -0.18
C ARG A 55 13.35 8.62 0.86
N THR A 56 13.05 8.34 2.12
CA THR A 56 14.01 8.49 3.21
C THR A 56 15.12 7.44 3.08
N ALA A 57 16.37 7.90 3.05
CA ALA A 57 17.53 7.02 2.97
C ALA A 57 17.68 6.19 4.25
N PRO A 58 18.11 4.91 4.19
CA PRO A 58 18.33 4.10 5.38
C PRO A 58 19.52 4.61 6.20
N LEU A 59 19.50 4.35 7.52
CA LEU A 59 20.64 4.68 8.42
C LEU A 59 21.83 3.75 8.20
N LYS A 60 21.55 2.50 7.82
CA LYS A 60 22.52 1.42 7.61
C LYS A 60 22.11 0.59 6.41
N PRO A 61 23.00 -0.26 5.88
CA PRO A 61 22.58 -1.30 4.93
C PRO A 61 21.42 -2.10 5.50
N LEU A 62 20.37 -2.28 4.69
CA LEU A 62 19.18 -3.01 5.09
C LEU A 62 19.44 -4.51 4.91
N THR A 63 19.43 -5.22 6.03
CA THR A 63 19.61 -6.68 6.14
C THR A 63 18.53 -7.25 7.08
N PRO A 64 18.36 -8.57 7.18
CA PRO A 64 17.43 -9.17 8.13
C PRO A 64 17.66 -8.75 9.60
N GLU A 65 18.87 -8.33 9.96
CA GLU A 65 19.21 -7.86 11.31
C GLU A 65 18.88 -6.37 11.52
N THR A 66 18.78 -5.60 10.44
CA THR A 66 18.55 -4.14 10.50
C THR A 66 17.15 -3.73 10.08
N SER A 67 16.37 -4.65 9.51
CA SER A 67 14.98 -4.42 9.14
C SER A 67 14.12 -5.66 9.37
N LEU A 68 12.97 -5.47 10.01
CA LEU A 68 11.97 -6.52 10.18
C LEU A 68 11.12 -6.73 8.91
N GLY A 69 11.33 -5.94 7.86
CA GLY A 69 10.66 -6.10 6.58
C GLY A 69 10.89 -7.47 5.95
N TYR A 70 12.06 -8.06 6.12
CA TYR A 70 12.35 -9.40 5.64
C TYR A 70 11.47 -10.46 6.30
N SER A 71 11.27 -10.37 7.62
CA SER A 71 10.36 -11.26 8.34
C SER A 71 8.90 -11.10 7.90
N ALA A 72 8.47 -9.87 7.58
CA ALA A 72 7.12 -9.63 7.08
C ALA A 72 6.92 -10.23 5.67
N ILE A 73 7.94 -10.16 4.81
CA ILE A 73 7.93 -10.76 3.47
C ILE A 73 7.90 -12.29 3.56
N GLU A 74 8.75 -12.88 4.41
CA GLU A 74 8.79 -14.32 4.65
C GLU A 74 7.43 -14.83 5.17
N PHE A 75 6.84 -14.16 6.14
CA PHE A 75 5.49 -14.47 6.63
C PHE A 75 4.44 -14.38 5.53
N SER A 76 4.49 -13.35 4.70
CA SER A 76 3.56 -13.18 3.57
C SER A 76 3.65 -14.33 2.58
N HIS A 77 4.87 -14.73 2.23
CA HIS A 77 5.11 -15.79 1.26
C HIS A 77 4.82 -17.18 1.84
N ASP A 78 5.42 -17.51 3.01
CA ASP A 78 5.45 -18.88 3.52
C ASP A 78 4.22 -19.24 4.33
N VAL A 79 3.59 -18.26 5.00
CA VAL A 79 2.42 -18.50 5.85
C VAL A 79 1.13 -18.07 5.17
N LEU A 80 1.09 -16.84 4.62
CA LEU A 80 -0.13 -16.34 3.99
C LEU A 80 -0.32 -16.86 2.55
N GLY A 81 0.74 -17.33 1.89
CA GLY A 81 0.70 -17.70 0.48
C GLY A 81 0.47 -16.48 -0.45
N ILE A 82 0.76 -15.28 0.01
CA ILE A 82 0.60 -14.02 -0.73
C ILE A 82 1.97 -13.53 -1.17
N PRO A 83 2.37 -13.74 -2.45
CA PRO A 83 3.61 -13.21 -2.97
C PRO A 83 3.48 -11.68 -3.13
N LEU A 84 4.24 -10.94 -2.33
CA LEU A 84 4.30 -9.48 -2.45
C LEU A 84 5.03 -9.05 -3.71
N LEU A 85 4.53 -8.01 -4.37
CA LEU A 85 5.20 -7.38 -5.50
C LEU A 85 6.53 -6.72 -5.07
N PRO A 86 7.51 -6.56 -5.99
CA PRO A 86 8.83 -6.02 -5.65
C PRO A 86 8.79 -4.68 -4.90
N TRP A 87 7.87 -3.78 -5.26
CA TRP A 87 7.72 -2.49 -4.61
C TRP A 87 7.15 -2.60 -3.18
N GLN A 88 6.28 -3.57 -2.92
CA GLN A 88 5.74 -3.83 -1.59
C GLN A 88 6.83 -4.37 -0.67
N GLN A 89 7.65 -5.30 -1.18
CA GLN A 89 8.81 -5.81 -0.47
C GLN A 89 9.80 -4.70 -0.13
N GLU A 90 10.17 -3.87 -1.11
CA GLU A 90 11.07 -2.72 -0.93
C GLU A 90 10.52 -1.75 0.12
N THR A 91 9.21 -1.47 0.08
CA THR A 91 8.55 -0.61 1.06
C THR A 91 8.61 -1.19 2.46
N LEU A 92 8.30 -2.48 2.65
CA LEU A 92 8.39 -3.14 3.97
C LEU A 92 9.81 -3.14 4.50
N ILE A 93 10.80 -3.49 3.67
CA ILE A 93 12.21 -3.51 4.08
C ILE A 93 12.66 -2.13 4.57
N ARG A 94 12.28 -1.06 3.89
CA ARG A 94 12.65 0.31 4.27
C ARG A 94 11.87 0.83 5.47
N ALA A 95 10.57 0.63 5.49
CA ALA A 95 9.68 1.19 6.50
C ALA A 95 9.81 0.49 7.86
N LEU A 96 10.18 -0.79 7.87
CA LEU A 96 10.41 -1.56 9.09
C LEU A 96 11.89 -1.58 9.52
N GLU A 97 12.69 -0.60 9.06
CA GLU A 97 14.06 -0.38 9.52
C GLU A 97 14.10 -0.17 11.03
N LEU A 98 15.07 -0.79 11.70
CA LEU A 98 15.32 -0.61 13.10
C LEU A 98 16.23 0.58 13.37
N ASP A 99 16.06 1.22 14.52
CA ASP A 99 16.94 2.29 14.99
C ASP A 99 18.39 1.79 15.24
N CYS A 100 19.29 2.70 15.59
CA CYS A 100 20.69 2.35 15.87
C CYS A 100 20.86 1.37 17.04
N THR A 101 19.86 1.25 17.90
CA THR A 101 19.88 0.30 19.06
C THR A 101 19.37 -1.10 18.66
N GLY A 102 18.71 -1.25 17.51
CA GLY A 102 18.05 -2.49 17.09
C GLY A 102 16.81 -2.87 17.92
N ARG A 103 16.35 -1.98 18.79
CA ARG A 103 15.27 -2.28 19.75
C ARG A 103 13.93 -1.65 19.38
N ARG A 104 13.93 -0.64 18.51
CA ARG A 104 12.74 0.11 18.10
C ARG A 104 12.75 0.29 16.60
N PHE A 105 11.58 0.54 16.03
CA PHE A 105 11.52 1.05 14.67
C PHE A 105 12.12 2.44 14.61
N ARG A 106 12.87 2.72 13.55
CA ARG A 106 13.38 4.04 13.24
C ARG A 106 12.26 5.06 13.07
N PHE A 107 11.27 4.70 12.24
CA PHE A 107 10.16 5.58 11.92
C PHE A 107 9.00 5.39 12.91
N LYS A 108 8.55 6.52 13.48
CA LYS A 108 7.28 6.59 14.22
C LYS A 108 6.11 6.82 13.29
N THR A 109 6.33 7.57 12.23
CA THR A 109 5.31 7.87 11.21
C THR A 109 5.89 7.56 9.85
N ILE A 110 5.13 6.86 9.03
CA ILE A 110 5.46 6.48 7.67
C ILE A 110 4.37 7.07 6.77
N VAL A 111 4.78 7.76 5.72
CA VAL A 111 3.92 8.25 4.66
C VAL A 111 4.24 7.44 3.40
N LEU A 112 3.28 6.63 2.96
CA LEU A 112 3.34 5.88 1.73
C LEU A 112 2.37 6.49 0.71
N LEU A 113 2.93 7.04 -0.35
CA LEU A 113 2.20 7.61 -1.47
C LEU A 113 2.41 6.74 -2.72
N VAL A 114 1.32 6.29 -3.31
CA VAL A 114 1.33 5.52 -4.55
C VAL A 114 -0.04 5.66 -5.24
N ALA A 115 -0.06 5.65 -6.56
CA ALA A 115 -1.28 5.75 -7.35
C ALA A 115 -2.33 4.69 -6.97
N ARG A 116 -3.58 4.89 -7.36
CA ARG A 116 -4.67 3.94 -7.10
C ARG A 116 -4.40 2.58 -7.72
N GLN A 117 -5.07 1.54 -7.20
CA GLN A 117 -5.04 0.16 -7.72
C GLN A 117 -3.65 -0.52 -7.71
N ASN A 118 -2.68 0.04 -7.00
CA ASN A 118 -1.34 -0.53 -6.90
C ASN A 118 -1.17 -1.58 -5.77
N GLY A 119 -2.23 -1.93 -5.02
CA GLY A 119 -2.16 -2.96 -3.98
C GLY A 119 -1.73 -2.45 -2.60
N LYS A 120 -2.04 -1.19 -2.25
CA LYS A 120 -1.88 -0.64 -0.89
C LYS A 120 -2.57 -1.49 0.17
N SER A 121 -3.81 -1.92 -0.10
CA SER A 121 -4.61 -2.70 0.84
C SER A 121 -3.98 -4.06 1.14
N THR A 122 -3.46 -4.75 0.12
CA THR A 122 -2.72 -6.02 0.31
C THR A 122 -1.51 -5.83 1.21
N LEU A 123 -0.71 -4.77 0.96
CA LEU A 123 0.43 -4.43 1.80
C LEU A 123 0.01 -4.19 3.26
N ALA A 124 -1.08 -3.45 3.48
CA ALA A 124 -1.61 -3.16 4.81
C ALA A 124 -2.14 -4.42 5.51
N GLN A 125 -2.82 -5.31 4.79
CA GLN A 125 -3.30 -6.59 5.32
C GLN A 125 -2.14 -7.47 5.79
N VAL A 126 -1.11 -7.64 4.97
CA VAL A 126 0.10 -8.39 5.33
C VAL A 126 0.77 -7.78 6.55
N LEU A 127 0.95 -6.46 6.57
CA LEU A 127 1.54 -5.73 7.70
C LEU A 127 0.76 -5.96 9.00
N CYS A 128 -0.57 -5.85 8.97
CA CYS A 128 -1.42 -6.03 10.15
C CYS A 128 -1.37 -7.47 10.67
N LEU A 129 -1.48 -8.46 9.77
CA LEU A 129 -1.41 -9.86 10.15
C LEU A 129 -0.03 -10.24 10.69
N TRP A 130 1.05 -9.83 10.01
CA TRP A 130 2.41 -10.03 10.51
C TRP A 130 2.61 -9.40 11.89
N ALA A 131 2.14 -8.17 12.08
CA ALA A 131 2.25 -7.48 13.35
C ALA A 131 1.55 -8.23 14.48
N MET A 132 0.39 -8.84 14.22
CA MET A 132 -0.37 -9.61 15.20
C MET A 132 0.24 -10.99 15.44
N TYR A 133 0.44 -11.78 14.40
CA TYR A 133 0.81 -13.20 14.52
C TYR A 133 2.31 -13.44 14.75
N VAL A 134 3.18 -12.54 14.27
CA VAL A 134 4.64 -12.70 14.37
C VAL A 134 5.25 -11.72 15.37
N LEU A 135 4.96 -10.43 15.25
CA LEU A 135 5.55 -9.42 16.14
C LEU A 135 4.89 -9.36 17.52
N GLY A 136 3.65 -9.88 17.66
CA GLY A 136 2.90 -9.93 18.90
C GLY A 136 2.44 -8.54 19.39
N VAL A 137 2.07 -7.63 18.48
CA VAL A 137 1.57 -6.30 18.85
C VAL A 137 0.20 -6.41 19.50
N ARG A 138 0.05 -5.83 20.69
CA ARG A 138 -1.18 -5.94 21.48
C ARG A 138 -2.39 -5.27 20.87
N MET A 139 -2.17 -4.17 20.12
CA MET A 139 -3.25 -3.40 19.53
C MET A 139 -2.86 -2.86 18.18
N THR A 140 -3.52 -3.34 17.15
CA THR A 140 -3.57 -2.74 15.80
C THR A 140 -4.84 -1.90 15.68
N LEU A 141 -4.74 -0.67 15.21
CA LEU A 141 -5.84 0.24 14.97
C LEU A 141 -5.90 0.60 13.50
N GLY A 142 -6.94 0.16 12.80
CA GLY A 142 -7.28 0.60 11.45
C GLY A 142 -8.23 1.79 11.50
N THR A 143 -7.95 2.81 10.71
CA THR A 143 -8.80 3.99 10.62
C THR A 143 -8.69 4.66 9.25
N ALA A 144 -9.78 5.25 8.80
CA ALA A 144 -9.86 6.11 7.62
C ALA A 144 -10.90 7.21 7.89
N GLN A 145 -10.99 8.21 7.03
CA GLN A 145 -12.03 9.23 7.12
C GLN A 145 -13.41 8.58 6.97
N ASP A 146 -13.55 7.69 5.99
CA ASP A 146 -14.69 6.80 5.86
C ASP A 146 -14.40 5.46 6.56
N LEU A 147 -15.34 5.02 7.41
CA LEU A 147 -15.21 3.78 8.15
C LEU A 147 -15.16 2.56 7.22
N ASP A 148 -15.93 2.57 6.14
CA ASP A 148 -16.04 1.45 5.20
C ASP A 148 -14.67 1.13 4.57
N ILE A 149 -13.85 2.14 4.26
CA ILE A 149 -12.49 1.97 3.73
C ILE A 149 -11.58 1.24 4.75
N ALA A 150 -11.62 1.67 6.02
CA ALA A 150 -10.85 1.01 7.08
C ALA A 150 -11.35 -0.42 7.36
N GLU A 151 -12.65 -0.66 7.15
CA GLU A 151 -13.28 -1.96 7.30
C GLU A 151 -12.92 -2.94 6.19
N GLU A 152 -12.59 -2.46 4.97
CA GLU A 152 -12.10 -3.30 3.87
C GLU A 152 -10.75 -3.96 4.20
N ILE A 153 -9.77 -3.19 4.71
CA ILE A 153 -8.47 -3.76 5.10
C ILE A 153 -8.66 -4.77 6.23
N TRP A 154 -9.47 -4.44 7.22
CA TRP A 154 -9.78 -5.34 8.34
C TRP A 154 -10.50 -6.61 7.86
N GLY A 155 -11.48 -6.47 6.97
CA GLY A 155 -12.21 -7.60 6.39
C GLY A 155 -11.28 -8.56 5.67
N GLY A 156 -10.42 -8.05 4.81
CA GLY A 156 -9.42 -8.87 4.14
C GLY A 156 -8.45 -9.56 5.10
N CYS A 157 -8.07 -8.91 6.21
CA CYS A 157 -7.27 -9.58 7.26
C CYS A 157 -8.03 -10.75 7.90
N VAL A 158 -9.33 -10.57 8.17
CA VAL A 158 -10.17 -11.65 8.73
C VAL A 158 -10.29 -12.80 7.74
N ASP A 159 -10.61 -12.51 6.49
CA ASP A 159 -10.80 -13.52 5.45
C ASP A 159 -9.52 -14.35 5.22
N ILE A 160 -8.36 -13.68 5.16
CA ILE A 160 -7.05 -14.36 5.05
C ILE A 160 -6.81 -15.23 6.28
N ALA A 161 -7.01 -14.70 7.49
CA ALA A 161 -6.72 -15.43 8.72
C ALA A 161 -7.68 -16.62 8.92
N GLU A 162 -8.97 -16.47 8.58
CA GLU A 162 -9.98 -17.56 8.63
C GLU A 162 -9.71 -18.64 7.57
N SER A 163 -9.09 -18.30 6.43
CA SER A 163 -8.80 -19.25 5.34
C SER A 163 -7.60 -20.16 5.61
N ILE A 164 -6.70 -19.80 6.53
CA ILE A 164 -5.47 -20.54 6.83
C ILE A 164 -5.64 -21.28 8.17
N PRO A 165 -5.67 -22.63 8.19
CA PRO A 165 -6.01 -23.41 9.40
C PRO A 165 -5.15 -23.05 10.61
N ASP A 166 -3.86 -22.85 10.44
CA ASP A 166 -2.93 -22.53 11.53
C ASP A 166 -3.20 -21.15 12.14
N LEU A 167 -3.61 -20.19 11.34
CA LEU A 167 -3.98 -18.86 11.81
C LEU A 167 -5.40 -18.85 12.39
N ALA A 168 -6.33 -19.54 11.73
CA ALA A 168 -7.71 -19.68 12.19
C ALA A 168 -7.79 -20.31 13.58
N GLY A 169 -6.96 -21.31 13.85
CA GLY A 169 -6.85 -21.96 15.17
C GLY A 169 -6.42 -21.04 16.32
N LEU A 170 -5.83 -19.89 16.00
CA LEU A 170 -5.42 -18.88 16.98
C LEU A 170 -6.44 -17.75 17.14
N ILE A 171 -7.51 -17.72 16.34
CA ILE A 171 -8.56 -16.70 16.45
C ILE A 171 -9.46 -17.02 17.65
N ARG A 172 -9.48 -16.11 18.61
CA ARG A 172 -10.37 -16.17 19.77
C ARG A 172 -11.77 -15.65 19.45
N ASN A 173 -11.83 -14.51 18.74
CA ASN A 173 -13.11 -13.85 18.49
C ASN A 173 -13.03 -12.90 17.29
N VAL A 174 -14.08 -12.90 16.46
CA VAL A 174 -14.27 -11.93 15.37
C VAL A 174 -15.60 -11.23 15.58
N VAL A 175 -15.58 -9.91 15.76
CA VAL A 175 -16.78 -9.09 15.90
C VAL A 175 -17.02 -8.36 14.59
N LYS A 176 -18.08 -8.74 13.86
CA LYS A 176 -18.43 -8.14 12.54
C LYS A 176 -19.51 -7.04 12.64
N VAL A 177 -19.80 -6.55 13.85
CA VAL A 177 -20.83 -5.52 14.09
C VAL A 177 -20.30 -4.14 13.71
N ASN A 178 -21.07 -3.36 12.93
CA ASN A 178 -20.71 -2.01 12.50
C ASN A 178 -20.28 -1.12 13.68
N GLY A 179 -19.17 -0.40 13.51
CA GLY A 179 -18.57 0.48 14.51
C GLY A 179 -17.88 -0.24 15.69
N LYS A 180 -17.92 -1.59 15.73
CA LYS A 180 -17.28 -2.41 16.76
C LYS A 180 -16.42 -3.53 16.18
N LYS A 181 -16.13 -3.50 14.86
CA LYS A 181 -15.36 -4.55 14.21
C LYS A 181 -14.02 -4.76 14.90
N SER A 182 -13.72 -6.01 15.21
CA SER A 182 -12.45 -6.43 15.81
C SER A 182 -12.14 -7.90 15.50
N LEU A 183 -10.85 -8.18 15.37
CA LEU A 183 -10.25 -9.50 15.36
C LEU A 183 -9.41 -9.64 16.61
N GLU A 184 -9.59 -10.69 17.40
CA GLU A 184 -8.86 -10.95 18.64
C GLU A 184 -8.26 -12.35 18.62
N LEU A 185 -6.98 -12.47 18.95
CA LEU A 185 -6.27 -13.74 19.04
C LEU A 185 -6.31 -14.30 20.46
N GLU A 186 -6.13 -15.63 20.62
CA GLU A 186 -6.06 -16.30 21.91
C GLU A 186 -4.92 -15.75 22.80
N THR A 187 -3.85 -15.31 22.21
CA THR A 187 -2.69 -14.69 22.87
C THR A 187 -2.94 -13.23 23.28
N GLY A 188 -4.08 -12.66 22.84
CA GLY A 188 -4.59 -11.35 23.29
C GLY A 188 -4.24 -10.17 22.38
N GLU A 189 -3.65 -10.39 21.22
CA GLU A 189 -3.48 -9.38 20.17
C GLU A 189 -4.86 -9.04 19.57
N ARG A 190 -5.04 -7.75 19.23
CA ARG A 190 -6.33 -7.27 18.72
C ARG A 190 -6.14 -6.30 17.57
N TYR A 191 -6.93 -6.50 16.52
CA TYR A 191 -7.12 -5.50 15.48
C TYR A 191 -8.52 -4.88 15.62
N LYS A 192 -8.59 -3.57 15.79
CA LYS A 192 -9.85 -2.81 15.88
C LYS A 192 -9.94 -1.77 14.78
N VAL A 193 -11.16 -1.56 14.29
CA VAL A 193 -11.46 -0.48 13.34
C VAL A 193 -12.22 0.64 14.04
N LYS A 194 -11.86 1.88 13.72
CA LYS A 194 -12.53 3.08 14.22
C LYS A 194 -12.59 4.14 13.13
N ALA A 195 -13.73 4.83 13.02
CA ALA A 195 -13.81 6.02 12.18
C ALA A 195 -12.85 7.10 12.69
N SER A 196 -12.21 7.80 11.75
CA SER A 196 -11.28 8.89 12.07
C SER A 196 -12.05 10.14 12.51
N ASN A 197 -12.21 10.31 13.82
CA ASN A 197 -12.87 11.46 14.41
C ASN A 197 -12.20 11.85 15.75
N ARG A 198 -12.57 13.01 16.35
CA ARG A 198 -12.02 13.49 17.63
C ARG A 198 -12.10 12.53 18.80
N LYS A 199 -12.96 11.51 18.72
CA LYS A 199 -13.12 10.49 19.77
C LYS A 199 -12.41 9.18 19.40
N ALA A 200 -11.91 9.06 18.17
CA ALA A 200 -11.18 7.89 17.72
C ALA A 200 -9.94 7.67 18.61
N GLY A 201 -9.73 6.47 19.03
CA GLY A 201 -8.55 6.11 19.83
C GLY A 201 -8.55 6.52 21.28
N ARG A 202 -9.50 7.33 21.80
CA ARG A 202 -9.53 7.67 23.22
C ARG A 202 -9.65 6.42 24.09
N GLY A 203 -8.73 6.27 25.05
CA GLY A 203 -8.66 5.10 25.93
C GLY A 203 -8.01 3.85 25.28
N LEU A 204 -7.47 3.96 24.06
CA LEU A 204 -6.69 2.93 23.42
C LEU A 204 -5.19 3.25 23.49
N SER A 205 -4.36 2.20 23.59
CA SER A 205 -2.92 2.31 23.41
C SER A 205 -2.54 1.37 22.25
N ALA A 206 -2.28 1.95 21.08
CA ALA A 206 -1.99 1.22 19.87
C ALA A 206 -0.49 1.04 19.65
N ASP A 207 -0.09 -0.14 19.20
CA ASP A 207 1.27 -0.45 18.79
C ASP A 207 1.46 -0.29 17.27
N LEU A 208 0.39 -0.52 16.50
CA LEU A 208 0.34 -0.26 15.07
C LEU A 208 -0.92 0.53 14.75
N VAL A 209 -0.77 1.61 14.00
CA VAL A 209 -1.90 2.39 13.46
C VAL A 209 -1.78 2.40 11.94
N VAL A 210 -2.85 2.04 11.25
CA VAL A 210 -2.98 2.16 9.80
C VAL A 210 -4.04 3.21 9.51
N LEU A 211 -3.61 4.32 8.93
CA LEU A 211 -4.44 5.42 8.44
C LEU A 211 -4.53 5.30 6.93
N ASP A 212 -5.66 4.86 6.41
CA ASP A 212 -5.88 4.81 4.96
C ASP A 212 -6.57 6.07 4.47
N GLU A 213 -6.34 6.40 3.20
CA GLU A 213 -6.82 7.59 2.51
C GLU A 213 -6.53 8.89 3.30
N LEU A 214 -5.27 9.08 3.75
CA LEU A 214 -4.89 10.25 4.54
C LEU A 214 -5.14 11.57 3.81
N ARG A 215 -5.23 11.57 2.48
CA ARG A 215 -5.58 12.77 1.69
C ARG A 215 -6.93 13.38 2.05
N GLU A 216 -7.87 12.57 2.56
CA GLU A 216 -9.21 13.03 2.95
C GLU A 216 -9.23 13.79 4.29
N HIS A 217 -8.09 13.90 4.99
CA HIS A 217 -7.99 14.60 6.26
C HIS A 217 -7.80 16.10 6.08
N THR A 218 -8.90 16.84 6.10
CA THR A 218 -8.93 18.30 5.92
C THR A 218 -8.51 19.10 7.15
N ASN A 219 -8.33 18.45 8.31
CA ASN A 219 -7.92 19.08 9.58
C ASN A 219 -7.18 18.10 10.50
N TRP A 220 -6.58 18.65 11.56
CA TRP A 220 -5.75 17.91 12.52
C TRP A 220 -6.51 17.17 13.62
N ASP A 221 -7.83 17.27 13.70
CA ASP A 221 -8.61 16.74 14.82
C ASP A 221 -8.51 15.21 14.93
N SER A 222 -8.73 14.54 13.81
CA SER A 222 -8.65 13.08 13.72
C SER A 222 -7.22 12.59 13.88
N TRP A 223 -6.28 13.25 13.24
CA TRP A 223 -4.85 12.97 13.38
C TRP A 223 -4.40 12.99 14.82
N GLY A 224 -4.73 14.09 15.57
CA GLY A 224 -4.35 14.23 16.96
C GLY A 224 -4.95 13.14 17.85
N ALA A 225 -6.20 12.75 17.61
CA ALA A 225 -6.86 11.71 18.40
C ALA A 225 -6.23 10.33 18.20
N VAL A 226 -5.90 9.99 16.96
CA VAL A 226 -5.38 8.66 16.59
C VAL A 226 -3.90 8.52 16.93
N THR A 227 -3.08 9.48 16.57
CA THR A 227 -1.62 9.38 16.76
C THR A 227 -1.20 9.38 18.23
N LYS A 228 -1.98 10.03 19.12
CA LYS A 228 -1.69 10.03 20.57
C LYS A 228 -1.88 8.65 21.21
N THR A 229 -2.59 7.74 20.57
CA THR A 229 -2.71 6.34 21.06
C THR A 229 -1.36 5.62 21.10
N THR A 230 -0.39 6.03 20.29
CA THR A 230 0.93 5.40 20.21
C THR A 230 1.96 5.91 21.21
N MET A 231 1.67 7.03 21.93
CA MET A 231 2.68 7.71 22.74
C MET A 231 3.27 6.86 23.87
N ALA A 232 2.45 5.97 24.46
CA ALA A 232 2.89 5.08 25.54
C ALA A 232 3.58 3.81 25.04
N ARG A 233 3.77 3.66 23.72
CA ARG A 233 4.27 2.46 23.08
C ARG A 233 5.63 2.70 22.40
N ALA A 234 6.68 2.15 22.94
CA ALA A 234 8.06 2.42 22.48
C ALA A 234 8.32 1.95 21.03
N ARG A 235 7.67 0.87 20.61
CA ARG A 235 7.81 0.27 19.25
C ARG A 235 6.67 0.63 18.31
N ALA A 236 5.78 1.54 18.71
CA ALA A 236 4.63 1.86 17.87
C ALA A 236 5.03 2.54 16.58
N GLN A 237 4.27 2.21 15.51
CA GLN A 237 4.32 2.87 14.22
C GLN A 237 2.95 3.34 13.77
N ILE A 238 2.94 4.41 12.99
CA ILE A 238 1.77 4.96 12.30
C ILE A 238 2.07 4.90 10.81
N TRP A 239 1.28 4.15 10.07
CA TRP A 239 1.36 4.04 8.62
C TRP A 239 0.24 4.85 7.99
N CYS A 240 0.62 5.85 7.23
CA CYS A 240 -0.27 6.73 6.50
C CYS A 240 -0.24 6.31 5.03
N LEU A 241 -1.31 5.72 4.56
CA LEU A 241 -1.45 5.25 3.19
C LEU A 241 -2.29 6.24 2.41
N SER A 242 -1.85 6.63 1.23
CA SER A 242 -2.61 7.55 0.37
C SER A 242 -2.11 7.48 -1.08
N ASN A 243 -2.88 8.04 -1.99
CA ASN A 243 -2.36 8.62 -3.24
C ASN A 243 -2.13 10.12 -3.03
N ALA A 244 -1.80 10.86 -4.09
CA ALA A 244 -1.64 12.30 -3.99
C ALA A 244 -2.95 12.98 -3.54
N GLY A 245 -2.81 14.11 -2.89
CA GLY A 245 -3.92 14.95 -2.46
C GLY A 245 -4.02 16.23 -3.28
N ASP A 246 -4.81 17.13 -2.76
CA ASP A 246 -5.03 18.49 -3.23
C ASP A 246 -4.89 19.49 -2.08
N ASP A 247 -5.28 20.74 -2.30
CA ASP A 247 -5.23 21.82 -1.30
C ASP A 247 -6.06 21.54 -0.04
N ALA A 248 -7.09 20.69 -0.11
CA ALA A 248 -7.90 20.30 1.03
C ALA A 248 -7.20 19.23 1.89
N SER A 249 -6.18 18.56 1.38
CA SER A 249 -5.44 17.48 2.05
C SER A 249 -4.45 18.01 3.10
N VAL A 250 -4.91 18.79 4.07
CA VAL A 250 -4.11 19.58 5.01
C VAL A 250 -3.07 18.74 5.77
N VAL A 251 -3.47 17.59 6.29
CA VAL A 251 -2.57 16.73 7.10
C VAL A 251 -1.51 16.10 6.22
N LEU A 252 -1.91 15.51 5.10
CA LEU A 252 -0.99 14.87 4.16
C LEU A 252 0.01 15.87 3.57
N MET A 253 -0.46 17.05 3.14
CA MET A 253 0.39 18.13 2.64
C MET A 253 1.47 18.51 3.67
N SER A 254 1.08 18.72 4.92
CA SER A 254 2.02 19.10 5.97
C SER A 254 3.07 18.01 6.25
N LEU A 255 2.67 16.73 6.29
CA LEU A 255 3.62 15.63 6.47
C LEU A 255 4.56 15.49 5.29
N ARG A 256 4.03 15.58 4.05
CA ARG A 256 4.81 15.52 2.82
C ARG A 256 5.82 16.66 2.76
N LYS A 257 5.42 17.92 3.02
CA LYS A 257 6.31 19.07 3.07
C LYS A 257 7.45 18.87 4.09
N LYS A 258 7.14 18.40 5.30
CA LYS A 258 8.17 18.12 6.33
C LYS A 258 9.14 17.04 5.88
N ALA A 259 8.66 15.97 5.27
CA ALA A 259 9.50 14.88 4.80
C ALA A 259 10.38 15.33 3.62
N HIS A 260 9.83 16.05 2.64
CA HIS A 260 10.59 16.62 1.53
C HIS A 260 11.67 17.58 2.00
N ARG A 261 11.37 18.45 2.96
CA ARG A 261 12.36 19.35 3.57
C ARG A 261 13.54 18.59 4.17
N ALA A 262 13.27 17.50 4.90
CA ALA A 262 14.32 16.66 5.48
C ALA A 262 15.20 15.96 4.41
N LEU A 263 14.71 15.87 3.16
CA LEU A 263 15.42 15.29 2.01
C LEU A 263 16.08 16.34 1.09
N GLY A 264 16.07 17.62 1.48
CA GLY A 264 16.58 18.71 0.65
C GLY A 264 15.60 19.17 -0.42
N ASP A 265 14.31 18.92 -0.21
CA ASP A 265 13.18 19.34 -1.05
C ASP A 265 13.30 18.96 -2.54
N PRO A 266 13.34 17.67 -2.86
CA PRO A 266 13.63 17.19 -4.21
C PRO A 266 12.64 17.67 -5.29
N ASP A 267 11.43 18.08 -4.90
CA ASP A 267 10.38 18.56 -5.82
C ASP A 267 10.12 20.07 -5.71
N GLY A 268 10.88 20.79 -4.85
CA GLY A 268 10.73 22.23 -4.67
C GLY A 268 9.41 22.65 -4.02
N ILE A 269 8.74 21.77 -3.29
CA ILE A 269 7.40 22.03 -2.71
C ILE A 269 7.44 22.94 -1.48
N ASN A 270 8.62 23.30 -0.98
CA ASN A 270 8.84 24.21 0.13
C ASN A 270 9.48 25.54 -0.33
N ALA A 271 9.47 25.85 -1.62
CA ALA A 271 10.16 27.03 -2.16
C ALA A 271 9.70 28.36 -1.52
N ASP A 272 8.44 28.44 -1.09
CA ASP A 272 7.87 29.64 -0.45
C ASP A 272 8.18 29.77 1.07
N GLU A 273 8.75 28.71 1.67
CA GLU A 273 9.06 28.69 3.10
C GLU A 273 10.50 29.14 3.34
N THR A 274 10.67 30.33 3.90
CA THR A 274 12.00 30.92 4.20
C THR A 274 12.74 30.27 5.35
N ASP A 275 12.03 29.50 6.21
CA ASP A 275 12.62 28.82 7.36
C ASP A 275 12.80 27.32 7.09
N LEU A 276 13.99 26.95 6.61
CA LEU A 276 14.39 25.56 6.37
C LEU A 276 15.02 24.88 7.61
N THR A 277 15.00 25.52 8.78
CA THR A 277 15.75 25.06 9.97
C THR A 277 15.12 23.88 10.72
N GLY A 278 13.97 23.39 10.30
CA GLY A 278 13.30 22.22 10.91
C GLY A 278 13.77 20.89 10.34
N VAL A 279 15.06 20.53 10.52
CA VAL A 279 15.50 19.16 10.26
C VAL A 279 14.78 18.25 11.27
N GLY A 280 13.81 17.44 10.78
CA GLY A 280 13.10 16.48 11.62
C GLY A 280 14.08 15.49 12.27
N ASP A 281 13.66 14.89 13.37
CA ASP A 281 14.45 13.91 14.16
C ASP A 281 14.68 12.56 13.45
N GLY A 282 14.31 12.45 12.15
CA GLY A 282 14.41 11.22 11.37
C GLY A 282 13.34 10.18 11.67
N SER A 283 12.36 10.51 12.54
CA SER A 283 11.26 9.59 12.88
C SER A 283 10.10 9.59 11.87
N LEU A 284 10.10 10.52 10.91
CA LEU A 284 9.18 10.58 9.79
C LEU A 284 9.85 9.96 8.54
N GLY A 285 9.31 8.85 8.06
CA GLY A 285 9.70 8.23 6.81
C GLY A 285 8.71 8.56 5.69
N ILE A 286 9.22 8.79 4.47
CA ILE A 286 8.40 8.93 3.27
C ILE A 286 8.87 7.95 2.21
N PHE A 287 7.91 7.32 1.54
CA PHE A 287 8.08 6.45 0.38
C PHE A 287 7.04 6.87 -0.65
N GLU A 288 7.46 7.65 -1.64
CA GLU A 288 6.57 8.27 -2.60
C GLU A 288 6.84 7.72 -4.00
N TYR A 289 5.88 6.95 -4.50
CA TYR A 289 5.80 6.46 -5.87
C TYR A 289 4.93 7.44 -6.63
N SER A 290 5.54 8.39 -7.28
CA SER A 290 4.85 9.45 -8.03
C SER A 290 5.61 9.77 -9.30
N ALA A 291 4.93 10.20 -10.34
CA ALA A 291 5.59 10.79 -11.48
C ALA A 291 6.27 12.11 -11.08
N ALA A 292 7.47 12.38 -11.62
CA ALA A 292 8.17 13.62 -11.35
C ALA A 292 7.33 14.85 -11.73
N PRO A 293 7.49 15.98 -11.01
CA PRO A 293 6.80 17.22 -11.37
C PRO A 293 7.04 17.61 -12.83
N GLY A 294 6.05 18.17 -13.49
CA GLY A 294 6.15 18.65 -14.87
C GLY A 294 6.10 17.57 -15.97
N ARG A 295 5.98 16.28 -15.62
CA ARG A 295 5.75 15.25 -16.64
C ARG A 295 4.39 15.42 -17.30
N ALA A 296 4.34 15.22 -18.64
CA ALA A 296 3.08 15.16 -19.38
C ALA A 296 2.24 13.94 -18.94
N THR A 297 0.92 14.05 -19.03
CA THR A 297 0.00 12.93 -18.74
C THR A 297 0.25 11.73 -19.64
N THR A 298 0.67 11.97 -20.87
CA THR A 298 1.03 10.96 -21.88
C THR A 298 2.41 10.31 -21.65
N ASP A 299 3.19 10.77 -20.65
CA ASP A 299 4.53 10.25 -20.39
C ASP A 299 4.48 8.90 -19.68
N ARG A 300 4.70 7.85 -20.45
CA ARG A 300 4.65 6.46 -19.97
C ARG A 300 5.76 6.12 -18.96
N ASP A 301 6.88 6.84 -18.94
CA ASP A 301 7.89 6.68 -17.90
C ASP A 301 7.40 7.26 -16.56
N GLY A 302 6.61 8.35 -16.62
CA GLY A 302 5.88 8.88 -15.47
C GLY A 302 4.85 7.89 -14.92
N TRP A 303 4.15 7.17 -15.81
CA TRP A 303 3.24 6.10 -15.39
C TRP A 303 3.98 5.00 -14.62
N ALA A 304 5.13 4.55 -15.11
CA ALA A 304 5.94 3.54 -14.45
C ALA A 304 6.54 4.01 -13.10
N GLU A 305 6.78 5.31 -12.94
CA GLU A 305 7.21 5.91 -11.66
C GLU A 305 6.10 5.88 -10.61
N ALA A 306 4.85 6.18 -11.01
CA ALA A 306 3.71 6.28 -10.12
C ALA A 306 3.00 4.95 -9.88
N ASN A 307 3.12 4.01 -10.82
CA ASN A 307 2.45 2.71 -10.77
C ASN A 307 3.47 1.57 -10.69
N PRO A 308 4.00 1.30 -9.50
CA PRO A 308 4.98 0.24 -9.32
C PRO A 308 4.41 -1.17 -9.56
N SER A 309 3.09 -1.31 -9.66
CA SER A 309 2.39 -2.55 -10.03
C SER A 309 2.12 -2.67 -11.54
N LEU A 310 2.57 -1.70 -12.34
CA LEU A 310 2.48 -1.75 -13.80
C LEU A 310 3.25 -2.95 -14.35
N GLY A 311 2.59 -3.72 -15.22
CA GLY A 311 3.13 -4.97 -15.77
C GLY A 311 3.03 -6.18 -14.85
N TYR A 312 2.44 -6.00 -13.64
CA TYR A 312 2.08 -7.08 -12.72
C TYR A 312 0.56 -7.20 -12.58
N THR A 313 -0.07 -6.18 -12.00
CA THR A 313 -1.52 -6.14 -11.75
C THR A 313 -2.20 -4.93 -12.40
N VAL A 314 -1.42 -3.95 -12.83
CA VAL A 314 -1.88 -2.79 -13.58
C VAL A 314 -1.40 -2.93 -15.02
N GLU A 315 -2.31 -2.83 -15.97
CA GLU A 315 -1.99 -2.91 -17.41
C GLU A 315 -1.78 -1.50 -17.98
N GLU A 316 -0.83 -1.36 -18.91
CA GLU A 316 -0.56 -0.08 -19.58
C GLU A 316 -1.77 0.42 -20.36
N ALA A 317 -2.55 -0.49 -20.98
CA ALA A 317 -3.77 -0.16 -21.70
C ALA A 317 -4.85 0.47 -20.78
N SER A 318 -4.91 0.08 -19.50
CA SER A 318 -5.84 0.68 -18.54
C SER A 318 -5.46 2.12 -18.23
N LEU A 319 -4.16 2.44 -18.14
CA LEU A 319 -3.69 3.81 -17.96
C LEU A 319 -3.89 4.66 -19.22
N GLU A 320 -3.72 4.08 -20.40
CA GLU A 320 -4.03 4.73 -21.68
C GLU A 320 -5.50 5.11 -21.78
N ALA A 321 -6.40 4.20 -21.42
CA ALA A 321 -7.83 4.43 -21.41
C ALA A 321 -8.21 5.53 -20.40
N ALA A 322 -7.61 5.53 -19.20
CA ALA A 322 -7.85 6.56 -18.21
C ALA A 322 -7.31 7.92 -18.67
N GLU A 323 -6.12 7.98 -19.28
CA GLU A 323 -5.54 9.23 -19.81
C GLU A 323 -6.44 9.85 -20.89
N ALA A 324 -7.01 9.02 -21.74
CA ALA A 324 -7.89 9.46 -22.82
C ALA A 324 -9.29 9.94 -22.35
N THR A 325 -9.75 9.51 -21.17
CA THR A 325 -11.13 9.74 -20.71
C THR A 325 -11.23 10.65 -19.50
N ASP A 326 -10.22 10.67 -18.63
CA ASP A 326 -10.28 11.43 -17.39
C ASP A 326 -9.92 12.90 -17.61
N PRO A 327 -10.51 13.83 -16.84
CA PRO A 327 -9.98 15.17 -16.74
C PRO A 327 -8.51 15.13 -16.25
N GLU A 328 -7.65 15.95 -16.82
CA GLU A 328 -6.21 15.98 -16.49
C GLU A 328 -5.92 16.01 -14.98
N PRO A 329 -6.59 16.84 -14.13
CA PRO A 329 -6.32 16.83 -12.69
C PRO A 329 -6.63 15.49 -12.03
N VAL A 330 -7.69 14.80 -12.48
CA VAL A 330 -8.06 13.48 -11.97
C VAL A 330 -7.00 12.45 -12.33
N PHE A 331 -6.60 12.40 -13.61
CA PHE A 331 -5.55 11.48 -14.06
C PHE A 331 -4.22 11.72 -13.32
N ARG A 332 -3.83 12.98 -13.13
CA ARG A 332 -2.61 13.33 -12.37
C ARG A 332 -2.67 12.82 -10.94
N THR A 333 -3.78 13.04 -10.25
CA THR A 333 -3.93 12.62 -8.84
C THR A 333 -4.02 11.10 -8.70
N GLU A 334 -4.87 10.46 -9.51
CA GLU A 334 -5.22 9.05 -9.32
C GLU A 334 -4.23 8.09 -9.98
N CYS A 335 -3.69 8.45 -11.16
CA CYS A 335 -2.83 7.58 -11.97
C CYS A 335 -1.35 7.98 -11.95
N MET A 336 -1.04 9.25 -11.78
CA MET A 336 0.35 9.73 -11.71
C MET A 336 0.82 10.04 -10.28
N CYS A 337 -0.07 9.96 -9.29
CA CYS A 337 0.20 10.33 -7.90
C CYS A 337 0.84 11.72 -7.78
N GLN A 338 0.41 12.65 -8.63
CA GLN A 338 0.86 14.03 -8.65
C GLN A 338 -0.11 14.92 -7.90
N TRP A 339 0.45 15.87 -7.16
CA TRP A 339 -0.33 16.88 -6.47
C TRP A 339 -0.91 17.87 -7.47
N VAL A 340 -2.17 18.27 -7.28
CA VAL A 340 -2.84 19.27 -8.10
C VAL A 340 -3.40 20.39 -7.21
N ASP A 341 -3.27 21.62 -7.68
CA ASP A 341 -3.86 22.78 -7.05
C ASP A 341 -5.29 22.96 -7.57
N VAL A 342 -6.27 22.88 -6.71
CA VAL A 342 -7.70 23.01 -7.09
C VAL A 342 -7.98 24.40 -7.66
N MET A 343 -7.22 25.41 -7.26
CA MET A 343 -7.36 26.79 -7.76
C MET A 343 -7.04 26.96 -9.25
N ALA A 344 -6.30 26.02 -9.84
CA ALA A 344 -6.00 26.05 -11.28
C ALA A 344 -7.16 25.57 -12.17
N VAL A 345 -8.20 25.00 -11.57
CA VAL A 345 -9.38 24.46 -12.28
C VAL A 345 -10.61 25.32 -11.98
N GLY A 346 -10.49 26.64 -12.11
CA GLY A 346 -11.65 27.52 -12.09
C GLY A 346 -12.57 27.27 -13.30
N PRO A 347 -13.92 27.37 -13.15
CA PRO A 347 -14.87 27.17 -14.26
C PRO A 347 -14.75 28.22 -15.37
N PHE A 348 -13.86 29.19 -15.19
CA PHE A 348 -13.61 30.25 -16.20
C PHE A 348 -12.13 30.23 -16.58
N PRO A 349 -11.81 30.18 -17.89
CA PRO A 349 -10.44 30.38 -18.35
C PRO A 349 -9.93 31.75 -17.94
N GLU A 350 -8.62 31.85 -17.60
CA GLU A 350 -7.98 33.13 -17.31
C GLU A 350 -8.23 34.08 -18.47
N GLY A 351 -8.93 35.17 -18.21
CA GLY A 351 -9.21 36.21 -19.23
C GLY A 351 -10.65 36.28 -19.75
N ALA A 352 -11.63 35.61 -19.14
CA ALA A 352 -13.05 35.77 -19.45
C ALA A 352 -13.71 36.91 -18.65
#